data_8d0cc5c38bbdfc44067b4a5d8d59b15f
#
_entry.id   8d0cc5c38bbdfc44067b4a5d8d59b15f
#
_cell.length_a   1.000
_cell.length_b   1.000
_cell.length_c   1.000
_cell.angle_alpha   90.00
_cell.angle_beta   90.00
_cell.angle_gamma   90.00
#
_symmetry.space_group_name_H-M   'P 1'
#
loop_
_entity.id
_entity.type
_entity.pdbx_description
1 polymer ?
#
loop_
_entity_poly.entity_id
_entity_poly.type
_entity_poly.pdbx_seq_one_letter_code
_entity_poly.pdbx_strand_id
1 'polypeptide(L)'
;VGCRGPDSDIDLGLYYQQDDPLDISHIQNIAAKLNDFADPIVSNLGEWGKWVNGGAWLTIKGQRVDFLYRNIDFVATILDDCNRGETQSDYYQQPPYGFHSYIYCAEIKLCQILHDPDGVIESLKSKVAHYPQPMKSSIINGFVWNAQFTLENAIKPAKRGDVYFTAGCITRIASNLVQALYALNETYFISDKRIHGDIEQFSIKPENFCQRIDNLLANMGHDDQKLVETLFAAETLLREVIALCGDQYRLKY
;
A
#
# COMPACT_ATOMS: atom_id res chain seq x y z
N VAL A 1 -15.36 4.98 5.16
CA VAL A 1 -16.29 4.00 4.57
C VAL A 1 -16.02 4.04 3.08
N GLY A 2 -15.22 3.09 2.57
CA GLY A 2 -14.84 3.04 1.17
C GLY A 2 -16.04 2.74 0.28
N CYS A 3 -16.00 3.22 -0.95
CA CYS A 3 -16.96 2.85 -1.98
C CYS A 3 -16.87 1.33 -2.20
N ARG A 4 -17.82 0.58 -1.65
CA ARG A 4 -17.98 -0.85 -1.88
C ARG A 4 -18.51 -1.03 -3.30
N GLY A 5 -17.69 -1.63 -4.18
CA GLY A 5 -18.17 -2.12 -5.47
C GLY A 5 -19.03 -3.38 -5.29
N PRO A 6 -19.85 -3.75 -6.27
CA PRO A 6 -20.67 -4.97 -6.20
C PRO A 6 -19.83 -6.24 -5.99
N ASP A 7 -18.57 -6.25 -6.40
CA ASP A 7 -17.64 -7.38 -6.32
C ASP A 7 -16.59 -7.24 -5.20
N SER A 8 -16.79 -6.31 -4.25
CA SER A 8 -15.83 -6.10 -3.15
C SER A 8 -15.95 -7.23 -2.12
N ASP A 9 -14.80 -7.76 -1.71
CA ASP A 9 -14.71 -8.70 -0.60
C ASP A 9 -15.02 -8.00 0.74
N ILE A 10 -15.41 -8.77 1.75
CA ILE A 10 -15.54 -8.32 3.13
C ILE A 10 -14.31 -8.82 3.88
N ASP A 11 -13.46 -7.90 4.33
CA ASP A 11 -12.30 -8.21 5.15
C ASP A 11 -12.66 -8.13 6.63
N LEU A 12 -12.49 -9.24 7.37
CA LEU A 12 -12.70 -9.31 8.82
C LEU A 12 -11.36 -9.51 9.52
N GLY A 13 -10.88 -8.49 10.24
CA GLY A 13 -9.69 -8.57 11.07
C GLY A 13 -9.97 -9.37 12.36
N LEU A 14 -9.28 -10.48 12.55
CA LEU A 14 -9.28 -11.28 13.78
C LEU A 14 -8.01 -10.93 14.57
N TYR A 15 -8.18 -10.09 15.57
CA TYR A 15 -7.09 -9.56 16.39
C TYR A 15 -6.83 -10.47 17.58
N TYR A 16 -5.55 -10.73 17.89
CA TYR A 16 -5.13 -11.59 19.00
C TYR A 16 -3.85 -11.07 19.67
N GLN A 17 -3.63 -11.42 20.92
CA GLN A 17 -2.41 -11.12 21.66
C GLN A 17 -1.35 -12.18 21.41
N GLN A 18 -0.06 -11.82 21.50
CA GLN A 18 1.04 -12.74 21.24
C GLN A 18 1.07 -13.93 22.18
N ASP A 19 0.68 -13.73 23.43
CA ASP A 19 0.62 -14.74 24.49
C ASP A 19 -0.72 -15.50 24.57
N ASP A 20 -1.73 -15.04 23.81
CA ASP A 20 -3.03 -15.71 23.64
C ASP A 20 -3.40 -15.79 22.15
N PRO A 21 -2.73 -16.69 21.39
CA PRO A 21 -2.91 -16.78 19.94
C PRO A 21 -4.24 -17.42 19.57
N LEU A 22 -4.70 -17.13 18.32
CA LEU A 22 -5.91 -17.74 17.77
C LEU A 22 -5.82 -19.27 17.70
N ASP A 23 -6.87 -19.95 18.15
CA ASP A 23 -7.05 -21.40 17.93
C ASP A 23 -7.47 -21.63 16.46
N ILE A 24 -6.50 -22.02 15.64
CA ILE A 24 -6.72 -22.26 14.20
C ILE A 24 -7.67 -23.42 13.96
N SER A 25 -7.68 -24.45 14.84
CA SER A 25 -8.63 -25.57 14.73
C SER A 25 -10.06 -25.10 14.94
N HIS A 26 -10.27 -24.15 15.86
CA HIS A 26 -11.58 -23.54 16.07
C HIS A 26 -12.01 -22.70 14.85
N ILE A 27 -11.11 -21.92 14.28
CA ILE A 27 -11.37 -21.13 13.05
C ILE A 27 -11.70 -22.05 11.88
N GLN A 28 -10.97 -23.16 11.69
CA GLN A 28 -11.27 -24.16 10.64
C GLN A 28 -12.69 -24.73 10.80
N ASN A 29 -13.09 -25.06 12.04
CA ASN A 29 -14.44 -25.55 12.31
C ASN A 29 -15.53 -24.51 12.02
N ILE A 30 -15.28 -23.24 12.32
CA ILE A 30 -16.20 -22.13 11.99
C ILE A 30 -16.25 -21.93 10.47
N ALA A 31 -15.10 -21.85 9.83
CA ALA A 31 -14.99 -21.68 8.39
C ALA A 31 -15.73 -22.78 7.62
N ALA A 32 -15.55 -24.05 8.02
CA ALA A 32 -16.25 -25.19 7.42
C ALA A 32 -17.79 -25.12 7.58
N LYS A 33 -18.28 -24.48 8.64
CA LYS A 33 -19.74 -24.31 8.85
C LYS A 33 -20.32 -23.13 8.09
N LEU A 34 -19.52 -22.09 7.85
CA LEU A 34 -20.00 -20.85 7.24
C LEU A 34 -19.79 -20.82 5.74
N ASN A 35 -18.77 -21.50 5.22
CA ASN A 35 -18.42 -21.48 3.81
C ASN A 35 -19.45 -22.22 2.96
N ASP A 36 -19.84 -21.63 1.84
CA ASP A 36 -20.79 -22.21 0.89
C ASP A 36 -20.23 -23.46 0.19
N PHE A 37 -18.90 -23.60 0.12
CA PHE A 37 -18.21 -24.70 -0.54
C PHE A 37 -17.49 -25.59 0.46
N ALA A 38 -17.26 -26.85 0.09
CA ALA A 38 -16.41 -27.74 0.86
C ALA A 38 -14.96 -27.23 0.90
N ASP A 39 -14.24 -27.55 1.97
CA ASP A 39 -12.80 -27.30 2.13
C ASP A 39 -12.38 -25.80 1.99
N PRO A 40 -12.83 -24.93 2.91
CA PRO A 40 -12.37 -23.55 2.93
C PRO A 40 -10.85 -23.48 3.15
N ILE A 41 -10.20 -22.49 2.52
CA ILE A 41 -8.78 -22.25 2.74
C ILE A 41 -8.63 -21.51 4.08
N VAL A 42 -7.96 -22.16 5.04
CA VAL A 42 -7.64 -21.60 6.36
C VAL A 42 -6.16 -21.85 6.62
N SER A 43 -5.38 -20.78 6.75
CA SER A 43 -3.94 -20.85 6.99
C SER A 43 -3.60 -20.98 8.48
N ASN A 44 -2.36 -21.40 8.77
CA ASN A 44 -1.79 -21.25 10.09
C ASN A 44 -1.33 -19.80 10.34
N LEU A 45 -1.01 -19.47 11.59
CA LEU A 45 -0.38 -18.20 11.95
C LEU A 45 1.00 -18.11 11.28
N GLY A 46 1.31 -16.96 10.69
CA GLY A 46 2.57 -16.70 10.01
C GLY A 46 2.74 -17.34 8.64
N GLU A 47 1.80 -18.15 8.18
CA GLU A 47 1.94 -18.92 6.93
C GLU A 47 1.96 -18.01 5.69
N TRP A 48 1.30 -16.85 5.73
CA TRP A 48 1.29 -15.87 4.63
C TRP A 48 2.38 -14.80 4.77
N GLY A 49 3.42 -15.10 5.56
CA GLY A 49 4.57 -14.23 5.76
C GLY A 49 4.37 -13.17 6.84
N LYS A 50 5.46 -12.47 7.15
CA LYS A 50 5.56 -11.53 8.27
C LYS A 50 4.46 -10.47 8.28
N TRP A 51 4.13 -9.93 7.11
CA TRP A 51 3.24 -8.78 7.00
C TRP A 51 1.76 -9.15 6.93
N VAL A 52 1.43 -10.25 6.30
CA VAL A 52 0.02 -10.66 6.15
C VAL A 52 -0.42 -11.57 7.29
N ASN A 53 0.53 -12.30 7.90
CA ASN A 53 0.33 -13.30 8.95
C ASN A 53 -0.41 -14.53 8.41
N GLY A 54 -1.70 -14.48 8.27
CA GLY A 54 -2.56 -15.54 7.77
C GLY A 54 -4.01 -15.14 7.80
N GLY A 55 -4.88 -16.09 7.47
CA GLY A 55 -6.32 -15.84 7.43
C GLY A 55 -7.12 -17.02 6.87
N ALA A 56 -8.33 -16.73 6.43
CA ALA A 56 -9.16 -17.69 5.71
C ALA A 56 -9.89 -17.00 4.55
N TRP A 57 -10.03 -17.73 3.45
CA TRP A 57 -10.80 -17.28 2.29
C TRP A 57 -12.11 -18.06 2.21
N LEU A 58 -13.21 -17.35 2.38
CA LEU A 58 -14.54 -17.92 2.45
C LEU A 58 -15.46 -17.31 1.39
N THR A 59 -16.50 -18.07 1.05
CA THR A 59 -17.70 -17.55 0.39
C THR A 59 -18.88 -17.85 1.29
N ILE A 60 -19.57 -16.81 1.75
CA ILE A 60 -20.69 -16.93 2.68
C ILE A 60 -21.93 -16.31 2.04
N LYS A 61 -22.93 -17.12 1.74
CA LYS A 61 -24.16 -16.70 1.04
C LYS A 61 -23.87 -15.96 -0.28
N GLY A 62 -22.91 -16.49 -1.05
CA GLY A 62 -22.48 -15.92 -2.32
C GLY A 62 -21.56 -14.70 -2.21
N GLN A 63 -21.25 -14.21 -1.00
CA GLN A 63 -20.35 -13.08 -0.76
C GLN A 63 -18.97 -13.58 -0.35
N ARG A 64 -17.91 -13.05 -0.95
CA ARG A 64 -16.52 -13.30 -0.51
C ARG A 64 -16.26 -12.62 0.82
N VAL A 65 -15.70 -13.37 1.75
CA VAL A 65 -15.35 -12.93 3.11
C VAL A 65 -13.99 -13.47 3.45
N ASP A 66 -13.05 -12.56 3.68
CA ASP A 66 -11.68 -12.89 4.04
C ASP A 66 -11.47 -12.66 5.54
N PHE A 67 -10.98 -13.66 6.26
CA PHE A 67 -10.49 -13.48 7.61
C PHE A 67 -9.02 -13.10 7.53
N LEU A 68 -8.61 -12.09 8.28
CA LEU A 68 -7.24 -11.60 8.34
C LEU A 68 -6.75 -11.65 9.78
N TYR A 69 -5.74 -12.49 10.04
CA TYR A 69 -5.17 -12.60 11.38
C TYR A 69 -4.26 -11.42 11.68
N ARG A 70 -4.45 -10.80 12.84
CA ARG A 70 -3.68 -9.62 13.25
C ARG A 70 -3.17 -9.78 14.68
N ASN A 71 -1.86 -9.89 14.82
CA ASN A 71 -1.21 -9.83 16.12
C ASN A 71 -1.22 -8.37 16.62
N ILE A 72 -1.90 -8.11 17.74
CA ILE A 72 -2.07 -6.76 18.31
C ILE A 72 -0.73 -6.13 18.67
N ASP A 73 0.18 -6.90 19.26
CA ASP A 73 1.50 -6.41 19.72
C ASP A 73 2.35 -5.99 18.52
N PHE A 74 2.29 -6.77 17.43
CA PHE A 74 2.96 -6.43 16.17
C PHE A 74 2.36 -5.18 15.54
N VAL A 75 1.03 -5.10 15.45
CA VAL A 75 0.34 -3.91 14.90
C VAL A 75 0.67 -2.67 15.73
N ALA A 76 0.59 -2.75 17.05
CA ALA A 76 0.92 -1.64 17.95
C ALA A 76 2.37 -1.15 17.74
N THR A 77 3.33 -2.08 17.62
CA THR A 77 4.73 -1.76 17.34
C THR A 77 4.88 -1.01 16.01
N ILE A 78 4.21 -1.47 14.95
CA ILE A 78 4.25 -0.81 13.64
C ILE A 78 3.65 0.61 13.70
N LEU A 79 2.55 0.80 14.42
CA LEU A 79 1.97 2.13 14.58
C LEU A 79 2.92 3.08 15.32
N ASP A 80 3.60 2.59 16.36
CA ASP A 80 4.59 3.37 17.10
C ASP A 80 5.83 3.68 16.25
N ASP A 81 6.31 2.73 15.43
CA ASP A 81 7.37 2.95 14.44
C ASP A 81 6.96 4.04 13.43
N CYS A 82 5.76 3.95 12.86
CA CYS A 82 5.23 4.97 11.95
C CYS A 82 5.15 6.36 12.60
N ASN A 83 4.75 6.44 13.87
CA ASN A 83 4.70 7.68 14.62
C ASN A 83 6.10 8.31 14.82
N ARG A 84 7.18 7.50 14.80
CA ARG A 84 8.57 7.96 14.81
C ARG A 84 9.14 8.20 13.42
N GLY A 85 8.40 7.89 12.35
CA GLY A 85 8.86 7.98 10.97
C GLY A 85 9.65 6.77 10.49
N GLU A 86 9.62 5.68 11.23
CA GLU A 86 10.28 4.42 10.89
C GLU A 86 9.31 3.58 10.04
N THR A 87 9.51 3.53 8.73
CA THR A 87 8.67 2.78 7.80
C THR A 87 9.47 1.69 7.09
N GLN A 88 8.81 0.59 6.78
CA GLN A 88 9.41 -0.54 6.05
C GLN A 88 8.57 -0.87 4.82
N SER A 89 9.24 -1.35 3.77
CA SER A 89 8.59 -1.87 2.57
C SER A 89 9.17 -3.22 2.22
N ASP A 90 8.30 -4.19 1.93
CA ASP A 90 8.67 -5.51 1.46
C ASP A 90 8.12 -5.70 0.04
N TYR A 91 9.01 -5.56 -0.94
CA TYR A 91 8.63 -5.60 -2.34
C TYR A 91 8.05 -6.95 -2.77
N TYR A 92 8.46 -8.04 -2.14
CA TYR A 92 8.08 -9.39 -2.55
C TYR A 92 6.80 -9.91 -1.89
N GLN A 93 6.34 -9.27 -0.85
CA GLN A 93 5.21 -9.77 -0.06
C GLN A 93 3.87 -9.71 -0.83
N GLN A 94 3.67 -8.71 -1.65
CA GLN A 94 2.40 -8.48 -2.34
C GLN A 94 2.59 -7.77 -3.68
N PRO A 95 1.97 -8.26 -4.78
CA PRO A 95 1.94 -7.54 -6.04
C PRO A 95 0.98 -6.34 -5.97
N PRO A 96 1.16 -5.29 -6.80
CA PRO A 96 2.26 -5.17 -7.77
C PRO A 96 3.54 -4.57 -7.19
N TYR A 97 3.49 -3.77 -6.12
CA TYR A 97 4.62 -2.95 -5.66
C TYR A 97 5.08 -3.27 -4.23
N GLY A 98 4.59 -4.37 -3.67
CA GLY A 98 4.97 -4.82 -2.34
C GLY A 98 4.03 -4.38 -1.23
N PHE A 99 4.41 -4.68 0.00
CA PHE A 99 3.69 -4.30 1.20
C PHE A 99 4.45 -3.19 1.95
N HIS A 100 3.75 -2.16 2.35
CA HIS A 100 4.29 -1.08 3.17
C HIS A 100 3.77 -1.18 4.59
N SER A 101 4.66 -1.10 5.60
CA SER A 101 4.27 -1.25 7.01
C SER A 101 3.17 -0.29 7.44
N TYR A 102 3.15 0.92 6.91
CA TYR A 102 2.13 1.93 7.22
C TYR A 102 0.73 1.62 6.66
N ILE A 103 0.55 0.54 5.91
CA ILE A 103 -0.78 0.00 5.56
C ILE A 103 -1.55 -0.35 6.84
N TYR A 104 -0.87 -0.79 7.90
CA TYR A 104 -1.52 -1.02 9.19
C TYR A 104 -2.13 0.24 9.81
N CYS A 105 -1.52 1.42 9.59
CA CYS A 105 -2.13 2.68 10.01
C CYS A 105 -3.45 2.95 9.28
N ALA A 106 -3.49 2.66 7.97
CA ALA A 106 -4.71 2.76 7.17
C ALA A 106 -5.77 1.75 7.63
N GLU A 107 -5.38 0.49 7.83
CA GLU A 107 -6.26 -0.58 8.28
C GLU A 107 -6.94 -0.23 9.61
N ILE A 108 -6.16 0.18 10.61
CA ILE A 108 -6.67 0.61 11.93
C ILE A 108 -7.52 1.87 11.80
N LYS A 109 -7.11 2.87 11.02
CA LYS A 109 -7.88 4.12 10.84
C LYS A 109 -9.26 3.86 10.24
N LEU A 110 -9.31 3.00 9.22
CA LEU A 110 -10.51 2.78 8.40
C LEU A 110 -11.41 1.66 8.93
N CYS A 111 -10.91 0.76 9.77
CA CYS A 111 -11.69 -0.37 10.24
C CYS A 111 -12.94 0.08 11.01
N GLN A 112 -14.00 -0.70 10.85
CA GLN A 112 -15.19 -0.63 11.69
C GLN A 112 -15.06 -1.67 12.81
N ILE A 113 -15.09 -1.22 14.07
CA ILE A 113 -15.02 -2.10 15.22
C ILE A 113 -16.35 -2.85 15.35
N LEU A 114 -16.29 -4.16 15.33
CA LEU A 114 -17.45 -5.04 15.49
C LEU A 114 -17.54 -5.60 16.92
N HIS A 115 -16.37 -5.89 17.52
CA HIS A 115 -16.25 -6.41 18.88
C HIS A 115 -14.88 -6.02 19.44
N ASP A 116 -14.85 -5.28 20.54
CA ASP A 116 -13.62 -4.79 21.21
C ASP A 116 -13.94 -4.55 22.71
N PRO A 117 -14.17 -5.64 23.49
CA PRO A 117 -14.63 -5.51 24.87
C PRO A 117 -13.63 -4.80 25.78
N ASP A 118 -12.34 -4.89 25.47
CA ASP A 118 -11.26 -4.29 26.27
C ASP A 118 -10.80 -2.93 25.72
N GLY A 119 -11.40 -2.43 24.64
CA GLY A 119 -11.08 -1.12 24.05
C GLY A 119 -9.69 -1.04 23.41
N VAL A 120 -9.11 -2.17 23.04
CA VAL A 120 -7.74 -2.25 22.48
C VAL A 120 -7.67 -1.63 21.11
N ILE A 121 -8.61 -1.99 20.21
CA ILE A 121 -8.65 -1.43 18.85
C ILE A 121 -8.99 0.05 18.88
N GLU A 122 -9.91 0.46 19.77
CA GLU A 122 -10.21 1.87 19.97
C GLU A 122 -8.96 2.67 20.41
N SER A 123 -8.16 2.09 21.31
CA SER A 123 -6.87 2.68 21.71
C SER A 123 -5.90 2.80 20.52
N LEU A 124 -5.77 1.77 19.67
CA LEU A 124 -4.94 1.82 18.46
C LEU A 124 -5.46 2.88 17.47
N LYS A 125 -6.78 3.02 17.31
CA LYS A 125 -7.39 4.07 16.47
C LYS A 125 -7.01 5.47 16.93
N SER A 126 -6.88 5.70 18.24
CA SER A 126 -6.45 6.99 18.77
C SER A 126 -5.03 7.36 18.34
N LYS A 127 -4.11 6.38 18.21
CA LYS A 127 -2.73 6.58 17.75
C LYS A 127 -2.63 7.04 16.29
N VAL A 128 -3.62 6.71 15.46
CA VAL A 128 -3.70 7.06 14.04
C VAL A 128 -4.81 8.07 13.74
N ALA A 129 -5.32 8.75 14.77
CA ALA A 129 -6.35 9.77 14.60
C ALA A 129 -5.88 10.91 13.67
N HIS A 130 -4.62 11.30 13.81
CA HIS A 130 -3.92 12.27 12.96
C HIS A 130 -2.77 11.61 12.21
N TYR A 131 -2.52 12.07 10.99
CA TYR A 131 -1.42 11.56 10.18
C TYR A 131 -0.07 11.97 10.79
N PRO A 132 0.84 11.04 11.11
CA PRO A 132 2.07 11.37 11.82
C PRO A 132 3.04 12.18 10.93
N GLN A 133 3.46 13.34 11.37
CA GLN A 133 4.40 14.19 10.61
C GLN A 133 5.77 13.54 10.39
N PRO A 134 6.35 12.77 11.36
CA PRO A 134 7.57 12.00 11.08
C PRO A 134 7.40 10.98 9.96
N MET A 135 6.25 10.25 9.92
CA MET A 135 5.94 9.33 8.85
C MET A 135 5.79 10.04 7.50
N LYS A 136 5.08 11.18 7.46
CA LYS A 136 4.96 12.01 6.26
C LYS A 136 6.34 12.37 5.70
N SER A 137 7.21 12.89 6.55
CA SER A 137 8.57 13.27 6.15
C SER A 137 9.39 12.08 5.65
N SER A 138 9.31 10.95 6.32
CA SER A 138 10.00 9.71 5.94
C SER A 138 9.56 9.20 4.58
N ILE A 139 8.24 9.13 4.35
CA ILE A 139 7.66 8.67 3.08
C ILE A 139 8.04 9.62 1.94
N ILE A 140 7.83 10.92 2.09
CA ILE A 140 8.19 11.90 1.06
C ILE A 140 9.66 11.79 0.70
N ASN A 141 10.56 11.85 1.70
CA ASN A 141 12.01 11.82 1.45
C ASN A 141 12.46 10.48 0.85
N GLY A 142 11.93 9.37 1.31
CA GLY A 142 12.31 8.05 0.83
C GLY A 142 11.82 7.78 -0.60
N PHE A 143 10.56 8.00 -0.87
CA PHE A 143 9.97 7.65 -2.16
C PHE A 143 10.32 8.65 -3.26
N VAL A 144 10.36 9.95 -2.98
CA VAL A 144 10.78 10.95 -3.99
C VAL A 144 12.26 10.76 -4.35
N TRP A 145 13.13 10.52 -3.35
CA TRP A 145 14.53 10.17 -3.62
C TRP A 145 14.66 8.90 -4.47
N ASN A 146 13.88 7.87 -4.14
CA ASN A 146 13.91 6.60 -4.88
C ASN A 146 13.42 6.76 -6.33
N ALA A 147 12.41 7.59 -6.56
CA ALA A 147 11.95 7.93 -7.90
C ALA A 147 13.04 8.64 -8.71
N GLN A 148 13.71 9.64 -8.11
CA GLN A 148 14.81 10.38 -8.74
C GLN A 148 15.99 9.45 -9.07
N PHE A 149 16.44 8.65 -8.10
CA PHE A 149 17.52 7.68 -8.29
C PHE A 149 17.19 6.67 -9.39
N THR A 150 15.95 6.20 -9.43
CA THR A 150 15.47 5.26 -10.46
C THR A 150 15.47 5.90 -11.84
N LEU A 151 15.04 7.16 -11.96
CA LEU A 151 15.06 7.89 -13.22
C LEU A 151 16.48 8.01 -13.79
N GLU A 152 17.45 8.40 -12.97
CA GLU A 152 18.84 8.52 -13.39
C GLU A 152 19.43 7.20 -13.90
N ASN A 153 19.09 6.09 -13.23
CA ASN A 153 19.51 4.75 -13.67
C ASN A 153 18.85 4.27 -14.95
N ALA A 154 17.66 4.80 -15.29
CA ALA A 154 16.93 4.41 -16.50
C ALA A 154 17.46 5.05 -17.79
N ILE A 155 18.15 6.18 -17.72
CA ILE A 155 18.55 6.98 -18.89
C ILE A 155 19.44 6.16 -19.87
N LYS A 156 20.47 5.51 -19.37
CA LYS A 156 21.38 4.72 -20.23
C LYS A 156 20.71 3.50 -20.84
N PRO A 157 19.97 2.68 -20.08
CA PRO A 157 19.17 1.57 -20.64
C PRO A 157 18.19 2.02 -21.72
N ALA A 158 17.43 3.08 -21.49
CA ALA A 158 16.48 3.60 -22.48
C ALA A 158 17.16 3.97 -23.81
N LYS A 159 18.29 4.69 -23.76
CA LYS A 159 19.10 5.04 -24.94
C LYS A 159 19.66 3.83 -25.71
N ARG A 160 19.63 2.65 -25.12
CA ARG A 160 20.05 1.39 -25.77
C ARG A 160 18.87 0.53 -26.23
N GLY A 161 17.64 1.02 -26.07
CA GLY A 161 16.42 0.28 -26.38
C GLY A 161 16.12 -0.87 -25.41
N ASP A 162 16.66 -0.84 -24.16
CA ASP A 162 16.41 -1.86 -23.15
C ASP A 162 15.02 -1.67 -22.54
N VAL A 163 14.04 -2.29 -23.18
CA VAL A 163 12.63 -2.21 -22.77
C VAL A 163 12.42 -2.77 -21.37
N TYR A 164 12.99 -3.95 -21.06
CA TYR A 164 12.76 -4.63 -19.78
C TYR A 164 13.20 -3.78 -18.59
N PHE A 165 14.43 -3.28 -18.65
CA PHE A 165 14.97 -2.46 -17.55
C PHE A 165 14.24 -1.11 -17.44
N THR A 166 14.01 -0.45 -18.58
CA THR A 166 13.34 0.86 -18.61
C THR A 166 11.89 0.76 -18.12
N ALA A 167 11.17 -0.30 -18.51
CA ALA A 167 9.82 -0.59 -18.04
C ALA A 167 9.78 -0.76 -16.52
N GLY A 168 10.68 -1.55 -15.96
CA GLY A 168 10.80 -1.70 -14.51
C GLY A 168 11.07 -0.39 -13.79
N CYS A 169 11.91 0.48 -14.37
CA CYS A 169 12.17 1.81 -13.82
C CYS A 169 10.93 2.72 -13.87
N ILE A 170 10.21 2.76 -14.99
CA ILE A 170 9.01 3.62 -15.14
C ILE A 170 7.92 3.18 -14.16
N THR A 171 7.66 1.89 -14.02
CA THR A 171 6.68 1.38 -13.05
C THR A 171 7.07 1.72 -11.62
N ARG A 172 8.35 1.62 -11.28
CA ARG A 172 8.87 1.97 -9.96
C ARG A 172 8.78 3.47 -9.68
N ILE A 173 9.07 4.33 -10.65
CA ILE A 173 8.88 5.78 -10.53
C ILE A 173 7.40 6.08 -10.25
N ALA A 174 6.49 5.53 -11.05
CA ALA A 174 5.06 5.74 -10.89
C ALA A 174 4.58 5.37 -9.47
N SER A 175 4.92 4.17 -9.00
CA SER A 175 4.59 3.71 -7.65
C SER A 175 5.14 4.64 -6.56
N ASN A 176 6.39 5.08 -6.68
CA ASN A 176 7.00 5.98 -5.71
C ASN A 176 6.29 7.34 -5.65
N LEU A 177 5.89 7.90 -6.80
CA LEU A 177 5.14 9.15 -6.86
C LEU A 177 3.75 9.03 -6.21
N VAL A 178 3.09 7.88 -6.38
CA VAL A 178 1.83 7.57 -5.70
C VAL A 178 2.00 7.67 -4.18
N GLN A 179 3.01 6.98 -3.61
CA GLN A 179 3.25 7.02 -2.16
C GLN A 179 3.55 8.44 -1.65
N ALA A 180 4.34 9.21 -2.40
CA ALA A 180 4.61 10.60 -2.06
C ALA A 180 3.34 11.46 -2.03
N LEU A 181 2.42 11.28 -3.00
CA LEU A 181 1.15 12.02 -3.04
C LEU A 181 0.23 11.67 -1.87
N TYR A 182 0.14 10.40 -1.48
CA TYR A 182 -0.61 10.01 -0.28
C TYR A 182 -0.06 10.72 0.97
N ALA A 183 1.25 10.74 1.14
CA ALA A 183 1.88 11.41 2.27
C ALA A 183 1.68 12.94 2.24
N LEU A 184 1.80 13.58 1.07
CA LEU A 184 1.56 15.01 0.89
C LEU A 184 0.14 15.41 1.32
N ASN A 185 -0.84 14.57 1.01
CA ASN A 185 -2.25 14.80 1.34
C ASN A 185 -2.67 14.20 2.69
N GLU A 186 -1.72 13.72 3.50
CA GLU A 186 -1.97 13.13 4.83
C GLU A 186 -3.06 12.06 4.80
N THR A 187 -3.11 11.31 3.71
CA THR A 187 -4.05 10.22 3.50
C THR A 187 -3.33 8.89 3.68
N TYR A 188 -3.91 8.01 4.48
CA TYR A 188 -3.34 6.69 4.70
C TYR A 188 -3.53 5.81 3.46
N PHE A 189 -2.43 5.29 2.94
CA PHE A 189 -2.42 4.34 1.83
C PHE A 189 -2.84 2.95 2.33
N ILE A 190 -3.83 2.34 1.68
CA ILE A 190 -4.31 0.98 2.01
C ILE A 190 -4.00 -0.03 0.91
N SER A 191 -4.07 0.36 -0.36
CA SER A 191 -3.91 -0.56 -1.49
C SER A 191 -3.74 0.18 -2.81
N ASP A 192 -2.93 -0.39 -3.71
CA ASP A 192 -2.79 0.09 -5.08
C ASP A 192 -4.09 0.02 -5.91
N LYS A 193 -5.05 -0.81 -5.51
CA LYS A 193 -6.36 -0.93 -6.18
C LYS A 193 -7.21 0.34 -6.12
N ARG A 194 -6.89 1.30 -5.23
CA ARG A 194 -7.70 2.48 -4.96
C ARG A 194 -7.11 3.78 -5.50
N ILE A 195 -5.89 3.77 -6.01
CA ILE A 195 -5.12 4.98 -6.30
C ILE A 195 -5.84 5.99 -7.19
N HIS A 196 -6.57 5.56 -8.22
CA HIS A 196 -7.32 6.45 -9.10
C HIS A 196 -8.41 7.21 -8.33
N GLY A 197 -9.25 6.50 -7.60
CA GLY A 197 -10.34 7.12 -6.84
C GLY A 197 -9.86 8.03 -5.72
N ASP A 198 -8.79 7.65 -5.02
CA ASP A 198 -8.25 8.43 -3.92
C ASP A 198 -7.49 9.67 -4.44
N ILE A 199 -6.59 9.51 -5.41
CA ILE A 199 -5.79 10.62 -5.95
C ILE A 199 -6.67 11.67 -6.65
N GLU A 200 -7.74 11.26 -7.31
CA GLU A 200 -8.70 12.21 -7.90
C GLU A 200 -9.23 13.23 -6.86
N GLN A 201 -9.37 12.82 -5.61
CA GLN A 201 -9.86 13.65 -4.50
C GLN A 201 -8.75 14.47 -3.81
N PHE A 202 -7.48 14.24 -4.11
CA PHE A 202 -6.38 14.97 -3.48
C PHE A 202 -6.35 16.43 -3.89
N SER A 203 -6.09 17.30 -2.91
CA SER A 203 -5.90 18.74 -3.15
C SER A 203 -4.49 19.07 -3.63
N ILE A 204 -3.50 18.26 -3.28
CA ILE A 204 -2.09 18.43 -3.62
C ILE A 204 -1.69 17.33 -4.59
N LYS A 205 -1.77 17.59 -5.88
CA LYS A 205 -1.37 16.66 -6.95
C LYS A 205 -1.03 17.40 -8.23
N PRO A 206 -0.21 16.81 -9.12
CA PRO A 206 -0.09 17.30 -10.49
C PRO A 206 -1.42 17.20 -11.24
N GLU A 207 -1.63 18.09 -12.17
CA GLU A 207 -2.81 18.04 -13.04
C GLU A 207 -2.83 16.73 -13.85
N ASN A 208 -4.00 16.11 -13.92
CA ASN A 208 -4.24 14.85 -14.65
C ASN A 208 -3.27 13.71 -14.27
N PHE A 209 -2.84 13.65 -13.00
CA PHE A 209 -1.81 12.69 -12.54
C PHE A 209 -2.12 11.25 -12.94
N CYS A 210 -3.31 10.74 -12.62
CA CYS A 210 -3.69 9.34 -12.92
C CYS A 210 -3.65 9.04 -14.42
N GLN A 211 -4.22 9.92 -15.24
CA GLN A 211 -4.19 9.76 -16.70
C GLN A 211 -2.76 9.77 -17.25
N ARG A 212 -1.88 10.59 -16.67
CA ARG A 212 -0.47 10.67 -17.09
C ARG A 212 0.28 9.41 -16.71
N ILE A 213 0.04 8.84 -15.52
CA ILE A 213 0.60 7.54 -15.12
C ILE A 213 0.12 6.43 -16.06
N ASP A 214 -1.18 6.36 -16.35
CA ASP A 214 -1.73 5.37 -17.28
C ASP A 214 -1.08 5.50 -18.66
N ASN A 215 -0.91 6.72 -19.15
CA ASN A 215 -0.25 6.96 -20.44
C ASN A 215 1.23 6.54 -20.44
N LEU A 216 1.96 6.79 -19.36
CA LEU A 216 3.35 6.32 -19.22
C LEU A 216 3.45 4.80 -19.31
N LEU A 217 2.54 4.08 -18.65
CA LEU A 217 2.55 2.63 -18.57
C LEU A 217 2.01 1.98 -19.87
N ALA A 218 0.93 2.53 -20.44
CA ALA A 218 0.31 2.00 -21.63
C ALA A 218 1.13 2.25 -22.92
N ASN A 219 1.91 3.35 -22.96
CA ASN A 219 2.63 3.80 -24.16
C ASN A 219 4.14 3.87 -23.94
N MET A 220 4.69 2.96 -23.18
CA MET A 220 6.09 2.95 -22.76
C MET A 220 7.10 2.96 -23.93
N GLY A 221 6.74 2.31 -25.03
CA GLY A 221 7.60 2.20 -26.22
C GLY A 221 8.37 0.90 -26.30
N HIS A 222 8.91 0.65 -27.50
CA HIS A 222 9.66 -0.57 -27.83
C HIS A 222 11.02 -0.29 -28.48
N ASP A 223 11.37 0.97 -28.69
CA ASP A 223 12.63 1.44 -29.25
C ASP A 223 13.25 2.53 -28.37
N ASP A 224 14.50 2.86 -28.62
CA ASP A 224 15.27 3.83 -27.84
C ASP A 224 14.65 5.22 -27.84
N GLN A 225 14.18 5.71 -28.99
CA GLN A 225 13.55 7.03 -29.08
C GLN A 225 12.31 7.12 -28.20
N LYS A 226 11.40 6.14 -28.30
CA LYS A 226 10.15 6.15 -27.55
C LYS A 226 10.37 5.95 -26.06
N LEU A 227 11.30 5.10 -25.67
CA LEU A 227 11.68 4.90 -24.26
C LEU A 227 12.23 6.19 -23.63
N VAL A 228 13.08 6.93 -24.37
CA VAL A 228 13.61 8.22 -23.91
C VAL A 228 12.50 9.27 -23.80
N GLU A 229 11.57 9.35 -24.76
CA GLU A 229 10.40 10.23 -24.67
C GLU A 229 9.54 9.95 -23.43
N THR A 230 9.31 8.66 -23.14
CA THR A 230 8.54 8.22 -21.98
C THR A 230 9.26 8.55 -20.66
N LEU A 231 10.59 8.38 -20.60
CA LEU A 231 11.36 8.80 -19.43
C LEU A 231 11.31 10.32 -19.22
N PHE A 232 11.35 11.11 -20.28
CA PHE A 232 11.20 12.57 -20.19
C PHE A 232 9.83 12.97 -19.63
N ALA A 233 8.76 12.28 -20.04
CA ALA A 233 7.43 12.51 -19.49
C ALA A 233 7.36 12.09 -17.99
N ALA A 234 8.01 10.99 -17.60
CA ALA A 234 8.13 10.58 -16.20
C ALA A 234 8.94 11.58 -15.37
N GLU A 235 10.05 12.12 -15.92
CA GLU A 235 10.85 13.18 -15.30
C GLU A 235 10.03 14.44 -15.05
N THR A 236 9.22 14.84 -16.04
CA THR A 236 8.35 16.01 -15.91
C THR A 236 7.37 15.83 -14.75
N LEU A 237 6.74 14.67 -14.65
CA LEU A 237 5.83 14.36 -13.56
C LEU A 237 6.53 14.32 -12.19
N LEU A 238 7.73 13.76 -12.12
CA LEU A 238 8.56 13.76 -10.91
C LEU A 238 8.92 15.19 -10.47
N ARG A 239 9.32 16.06 -11.40
CA ARG A 239 9.65 17.46 -11.09
C ARG A 239 8.46 18.22 -10.53
N GLU A 240 7.25 17.99 -11.07
CA GLU A 240 6.03 18.57 -10.54
C GLU A 240 5.73 18.09 -9.11
N VAL A 241 5.89 16.79 -8.83
CA VAL A 241 5.73 16.26 -7.46
C VAL A 241 6.77 16.85 -6.52
N ILE A 242 8.03 16.97 -6.95
CA ILE A 242 9.08 17.63 -6.16
C ILE A 242 8.71 19.08 -5.82
N ALA A 243 8.19 19.83 -6.80
CA ALA A 243 7.74 21.20 -6.58
C ALA A 243 6.59 21.28 -5.55
N LEU A 244 5.66 20.31 -5.58
CA LEU A 244 4.57 20.22 -4.60
C LEU A 244 5.07 19.85 -3.18
N CYS A 245 6.21 19.16 -3.06
CA CYS A 245 6.80 18.87 -1.76
C CYS A 245 7.35 20.13 -1.06
N GLY A 246 7.70 21.19 -1.80
CA GLY A 246 8.29 22.41 -1.24
C GLY A 246 9.51 22.09 -0.36
N ASP A 247 9.56 22.69 0.82
CA ASP A 247 10.65 22.49 1.78
C ASP A 247 10.71 21.09 2.43
N GLN A 248 9.70 20.25 2.21
CA GLN A 248 9.62 18.89 2.78
C GLN A 248 10.57 17.92 2.08
N TYR A 249 10.99 18.21 0.85
CA TYR A 249 11.97 17.43 0.11
C TYR A 249 13.11 18.31 -0.36
N ARG A 250 14.34 17.89 -0.07
CA ARG A 250 15.55 18.52 -0.58
C ARG A 250 16.29 17.53 -1.47
N LEU A 251 16.61 17.99 -2.67
CA LEU A 251 17.47 17.23 -3.59
C LEU A 251 18.77 16.85 -2.86
N LYS A 252 19.15 15.57 -2.95
CA LYS A 252 20.36 15.05 -2.30
C LYS A 252 21.59 15.08 -3.22
N TYR A 253 21.42 15.47 -4.48
CA TYR A 253 22.47 15.58 -5.49
C TYR A 253 22.29 16.85 -6.32
#